data_80dc279d6acfce80d860607828d937da
#
_entry.id   80dc279d6acfce80d860607828d937da
#
_cell.length_a   1.000
_cell.length_b   1.000
_cell.length_c   1.000
_cell.angle_alpha   90.00
_cell.angle_beta   90.00
_cell.angle_gamma   90.00
#
_symmetry.space_group_name_H-M   'P 1'
#
loop_
_entity.id
_entity.type
_entity.pdbx_description
1 polymer ?
#
loop_
_entity_poly.entity_id
_entity_poly.type
_entity_poly.pdbx_seq_one_letter_code
_entity_poly.pdbx_strand_id
1 'polypeptide(L)'
;MFLEAPKALRGGPRNMSRFIHTYDDIISVQNLLMAWQEFLRSKKHKKDIILFQAKLMDNILSLHQDLKNKTYIHGGYVAFNISDPKPRNIHKATVKDRLLHHAIYRILYPYFDKKFIHDSYSCRINKGTHKAINRLRDFYYQVSKNHTKTCYVLKCDIRKFFANI
;
A
#
# COMPACT_ATOMS: atom_id res chain seq x y z
N MET A 1 20.56 -26.01 -21.70
CA MET A 1 20.71 -24.77 -22.46
C MET A 1 19.96 -23.68 -21.67
N PHE A 2 20.68 -22.98 -20.78
CA PHE A 2 20.09 -21.94 -19.93
C PHE A 2 19.93 -20.68 -20.79
N LEU A 3 18.70 -20.20 -20.94
CA LEU A 3 18.40 -18.95 -21.63
C LEU A 3 18.87 -17.79 -20.73
N GLU A 4 19.86 -17.02 -21.20
CA GLU A 4 20.24 -15.78 -20.55
C GLU A 4 19.05 -14.80 -20.48
N ALA A 5 18.80 -14.28 -19.30
CA ALA A 5 17.78 -13.26 -19.10
C ALA A 5 18.13 -11.99 -19.91
N PRO A 6 17.17 -11.34 -20.56
CA PRO A 6 17.43 -10.16 -21.38
C PRO A 6 18.11 -9.06 -20.57
N LYS A 7 19.16 -8.46 -21.10
CA LYS A 7 20.03 -7.41 -20.50
C LYS A 7 19.28 -6.17 -19.94
N ALA A 8 18.01 -6.01 -20.23
CA ALA A 8 17.17 -4.89 -19.80
C ALA A 8 16.83 -4.86 -18.29
N LEU A 9 17.18 -5.90 -17.51
CA LEU A 9 16.90 -5.98 -16.07
C LEU A 9 18.04 -5.52 -15.16
N ARG A 10 19.16 -5.11 -15.69
CA ARG A 10 20.25 -4.49 -14.91
C ARG A 10 19.97 -3.01 -14.71
N GLY A 11 19.09 -2.69 -13.74
CA GLY A 11 19.05 -1.32 -13.20
C GLY A 11 20.41 -0.99 -12.60
N GLY A 12 21.04 0.09 -13.08
CA GLY A 12 22.28 0.61 -12.52
C GLY A 12 22.17 0.92 -11.02
N PRO A 13 23.25 1.25 -10.32
CA PRO A 13 23.25 1.50 -8.88
C PRO A 13 22.22 2.57 -8.55
N ARG A 14 21.12 2.17 -7.90
CA ARG A 14 20.12 3.11 -7.44
C ARG A 14 20.74 3.90 -6.30
N ASN A 15 20.87 5.19 -6.50
CA ASN A 15 21.30 6.12 -5.47
C ASN A 15 20.35 5.93 -4.26
N MET A 16 20.81 5.18 -3.25
CA MET A 16 19.99 4.79 -2.10
C MET A 16 19.92 5.98 -1.15
N SER A 17 18.94 6.88 -1.38
CA SER A 17 18.63 7.91 -0.40
C SER A 17 18.35 7.26 0.95
N ARG A 18 19.05 7.71 1.99
CA ARG A 18 18.81 7.25 3.38
C ARG A 18 17.41 7.65 3.81
N PHE A 19 16.71 6.79 4.53
CA PHE A 19 15.48 7.16 5.22
C PHE A 19 15.83 8.10 6.37
N ILE A 20 15.29 9.32 6.34
CA ILE A 20 15.64 10.40 7.28
C ILE A 20 14.55 10.65 8.32
N HIS A 21 13.34 10.10 8.11
CA HIS A 21 12.23 10.30 9.04
C HIS A 21 12.40 9.45 10.30
N THR A 22 11.92 9.99 11.41
CA THR A 22 11.94 9.37 12.74
C THR A 22 10.54 8.88 13.12
N TYR A 23 10.46 8.18 14.25
CA TYR A 23 9.18 7.81 14.86
C TYR A 23 8.34 9.06 15.19
N ASP A 24 8.98 10.12 15.69
CA ASP A 24 8.31 11.37 16.08
C ASP A 24 7.67 12.07 14.88
N ASP A 25 8.27 11.98 13.68
CA ASP A 25 7.66 12.50 12.46
C ASP A 25 6.34 11.78 12.15
N ILE A 26 6.32 10.45 12.34
CA ILE A 26 5.13 9.63 12.07
C ILE A 26 4.00 9.98 13.03
N ILE A 27 4.29 10.07 14.33
CA ILE A 27 3.29 10.29 15.39
C ILE A 27 2.89 11.74 15.58
N SER A 28 3.57 12.69 14.92
CA SER A 28 3.32 14.12 15.07
C SER A 28 1.85 14.46 14.81
N VAL A 29 1.30 15.39 15.62
CA VAL A 29 -0.09 15.87 15.44
C VAL A 29 -0.29 16.41 14.02
N GLN A 30 0.69 17.11 13.47
CA GLN A 30 0.66 17.62 12.11
C GLN A 30 0.50 16.48 11.09
N ASN A 31 1.30 15.42 11.20
CA ASN A 31 1.20 14.27 10.29
C ASN A 31 -0.15 13.54 10.44
N LEU A 32 -0.65 13.38 11.66
CA LEU A 32 -1.97 12.77 11.92
C LEU A 32 -3.11 13.60 11.30
N LEU A 33 -3.07 14.93 11.40
CA LEU A 33 -4.06 15.81 10.78
C LEU A 33 -4.02 15.75 9.24
N MET A 34 -2.83 15.76 8.66
CA MET A 34 -2.68 15.63 7.21
C MET A 34 -3.13 14.24 6.73
N ALA A 35 -2.80 13.19 7.47
CA ALA A 35 -3.28 11.83 7.20
C ALA A 35 -4.81 11.75 7.28
N TRP A 36 -5.43 12.45 8.23
CA TRP A 36 -6.89 12.53 8.32
C TRP A 36 -7.52 13.17 7.08
N GLN A 37 -6.99 14.30 6.61
CA GLN A 37 -7.49 14.95 5.40
C GLN A 37 -7.43 14.04 4.17
N GLU A 38 -6.32 13.32 4.00
CA GLU A 38 -6.15 12.38 2.91
C GLU A 38 -7.07 11.15 3.07
N PHE A 39 -7.21 10.64 4.28
CA PHE A 39 -8.06 9.50 4.63
C PHE A 39 -9.55 9.76 4.37
N LEU A 40 -10.01 11.01 4.52
CA LEU A 40 -11.40 11.41 4.29
C LEU A 40 -11.85 11.31 2.83
N ARG A 41 -10.94 11.22 1.87
CA ARG A 41 -11.30 11.15 0.44
C ARG A 41 -12.29 10.00 0.21
N SER A 42 -13.43 10.32 -0.38
CA SER A 42 -14.53 9.38 -0.67
C SER A 42 -15.17 8.67 0.53
N LYS A 43 -14.94 9.13 1.77
CA LYS A 43 -15.42 8.47 3.00
C LYS A 43 -16.22 9.37 3.94
N LYS A 44 -16.36 10.65 3.65
CA LYS A 44 -16.98 11.65 4.55
C LYS A 44 -18.39 11.29 5.03
N HIS A 45 -19.15 10.56 4.22
CA HIS A 45 -20.54 10.18 4.49
C HIS A 45 -20.69 8.90 5.34
N LYS A 46 -19.60 8.21 5.68
CA LYS A 46 -19.67 6.98 6.47
C LYS A 46 -19.92 7.31 7.95
N LYS A 47 -20.87 6.63 8.57
CA LYS A 47 -21.29 6.87 9.96
C LYS A 47 -20.14 6.83 10.97
N ASP A 48 -19.24 5.85 10.87
CA ASP A 48 -18.06 5.73 11.73
C ASP A 48 -17.08 6.92 11.56
N ILE A 49 -16.97 7.45 10.36
CA ILE A 49 -16.13 8.63 10.06
C ILE A 49 -16.76 9.91 10.63
N ILE A 50 -18.07 10.09 10.47
CA ILE A 50 -18.80 11.26 11.02
C ILE A 50 -18.67 11.29 12.55
N LEU A 51 -18.87 10.15 13.23
CA LEU A 51 -18.71 10.06 14.68
C LEU A 51 -17.29 10.37 15.15
N PHE A 52 -16.27 9.89 14.43
CA PHE A 52 -14.88 10.22 14.74
C PHE A 52 -14.57 11.69 14.52
N GLN A 53 -15.09 12.27 13.44
CA GLN A 53 -14.88 13.66 13.06
C GLN A 53 -15.51 14.63 14.06
N ALA A 54 -16.63 14.28 14.69
CA ALA A 54 -17.29 15.11 15.70
C ALA A 54 -16.40 15.43 16.92
N LYS A 55 -15.42 14.55 17.22
CA LYS A 55 -14.43 14.72 18.28
C LYS A 55 -13.00 14.63 17.72
N LEU A 56 -12.76 15.24 16.56
CA LEU A 56 -11.52 15.02 15.81
C LEU A 56 -10.27 15.37 16.62
N MET A 57 -10.23 16.55 17.22
CA MET A 57 -9.04 17.03 17.93
C MET A 57 -8.76 16.17 19.17
N ASP A 58 -9.79 15.81 19.93
CA ASP A 58 -9.65 14.94 21.11
C ASP A 58 -9.11 13.56 20.69
N ASN A 59 -9.65 13.00 19.61
CA ASN A 59 -9.23 11.70 19.07
C ASN A 59 -7.77 11.74 18.56
N ILE A 60 -7.37 12.81 17.90
CA ILE A 60 -6.00 12.95 17.38
C ILE A 60 -5.00 13.17 18.51
N LEU A 61 -5.32 14.04 19.48
CA LEU A 61 -4.45 14.29 20.62
C LEU A 61 -4.31 13.05 21.51
N SER A 62 -5.41 12.32 21.76
CA SER A 62 -5.37 11.04 22.47
C SER A 62 -4.49 10.01 21.73
N LEU A 63 -4.66 9.87 20.42
CA LEU A 63 -3.85 8.96 19.61
C LEU A 63 -2.35 9.35 19.68
N HIS A 64 -2.05 10.63 19.51
CA HIS A 64 -0.67 11.14 19.63
C HIS A 64 -0.06 10.82 21.00
N GLN A 65 -0.82 11.05 22.08
CA GLN A 65 -0.35 10.78 23.44
C GLN A 65 -0.14 9.29 23.69
N ASP A 66 -1.06 8.42 23.24
CA ASP A 66 -0.92 6.98 23.33
C ASP A 66 0.36 6.50 22.62
N LEU A 67 0.62 7.03 21.42
CA LEU A 67 1.80 6.68 20.64
C LEU A 67 3.08 7.21 21.30
N LYS A 68 3.08 8.46 21.80
CA LYS A 68 4.22 9.07 22.49
C LYS A 68 4.60 8.29 23.75
N ASN A 69 3.62 7.86 24.53
CA ASN A 69 3.80 7.09 25.75
C ASN A 69 4.03 5.58 25.49
N LYS A 70 3.94 5.14 24.22
CA LYS A 70 4.00 3.71 23.84
C LYS A 70 2.92 2.85 24.51
N THR A 71 1.77 3.44 24.82
CA THR A 71 0.58 2.78 25.40
C THR A 71 -0.49 2.46 24.38
N TYR A 72 -0.25 2.78 23.09
CA TYR A 72 -1.19 2.50 22.03
C TYR A 72 -1.44 1.00 21.91
N ILE A 73 -2.74 0.65 21.92
CA ILE A 73 -3.21 -0.71 21.64
C ILE A 73 -4.11 -0.64 20.41
N HIS A 74 -3.84 -1.51 19.44
CA HIS A 74 -4.67 -1.64 18.24
C HIS A 74 -6.08 -2.10 18.64
N GLY A 75 -7.10 -1.44 18.09
CA GLY A 75 -8.50 -1.77 18.35
C GLY A 75 -8.91 -3.08 17.68
N GLY A 76 -10.12 -3.52 18.00
CA GLY A 76 -10.70 -4.70 17.39
C GLY A 76 -11.07 -4.51 15.92
N TYR A 77 -11.43 -5.60 15.26
CA TYR A 77 -11.92 -5.63 13.88
C TYR A 77 -13.42 -5.89 13.83
N VAL A 78 -14.09 -5.23 12.90
CA VAL A 78 -15.46 -5.56 12.50
C VAL A 78 -15.40 -6.43 11.27
N ALA A 79 -15.86 -7.68 11.39
CA ALA A 79 -15.91 -8.62 10.28
C ALA A 79 -17.22 -8.46 9.50
N PHE A 80 -17.14 -8.51 8.17
CA PHE A 80 -18.28 -8.55 7.27
C PHE A 80 -17.94 -9.28 5.98
N ASN A 81 -18.95 -9.86 5.35
CA ASN A 81 -18.78 -10.59 4.10
C ASN A 81 -19.15 -9.72 2.90
N ILE A 82 -18.40 -9.86 1.84
CA ILE A 82 -18.71 -9.33 0.51
C ILE A 82 -18.71 -10.50 -0.48
N SER A 83 -19.58 -10.44 -1.52
CA SER A 83 -19.77 -11.53 -2.48
C SER A 83 -19.41 -11.16 -3.91
N ASP A 84 -18.91 -9.96 -4.16
CA ASP A 84 -18.57 -9.49 -5.50
C ASP A 84 -17.06 -9.26 -5.65
N PRO A 85 -16.41 -9.86 -6.65
CA PRO A 85 -16.86 -10.94 -7.56
C PRO A 85 -16.74 -12.34 -6.95
N LYS A 86 -16.13 -12.47 -5.79
CA LYS A 86 -15.97 -13.72 -5.03
C LYS A 86 -16.25 -13.48 -3.55
N PRO A 87 -16.82 -14.47 -2.86
CA PRO A 87 -17.02 -14.37 -1.41
C PRO A 87 -15.70 -14.08 -0.68
N ARG A 88 -15.72 -13.04 0.16
CA ARG A 88 -14.57 -12.66 0.99
C ARG A 88 -15.07 -12.22 2.36
N ASN A 89 -14.40 -12.69 3.39
CA ASN A 89 -14.56 -12.17 4.74
C ASN A 89 -13.58 -11.01 4.93
N ILE A 90 -14.11 -9.82 5.22
CA ILE A 90 -13.34 -8.58 5.38
C ILE A 90 -13.31 -8.21 6.86
N HIS A 91 -12.12 -7.95 7.36
CA HIS A 91 -11.88 -7.46 8.71
C HIS A 91 -11.54 -5.97 8.65
N LYS A 92 -12.47 -5.13 9.10
CA LYS A 92 -12.31 -3.67 9.08
C LYS A 92 -11.82 -3.20 10.44
N ALA A 93 -10.64 -2.61 10.50
CA ALA A 93 -10.10 -1.97 11.70
C ALA A 93 -10.89 -0.71 12.10
N THR A 94 -10.73 -0.23 13.33
CA THR A 94 -11.34 1.01 13.81
C THR A 94 -10.90 2.22 13.00
N VAL A 95 -11.61 3.34 13.14
CA VAL A 95 -11.21 4.59 12.45
C VAL A 95 -9.86 5.08 12.95
N LYS A 96 -9.61 4.98 14.27
CA LYS A 96 -8.34 5.33 14.93
C LYS A 96 -7.16 4.57 14.32
N ASP A 97 -7.30 3.26 14.18
CA ASP A 97 -6.24 2.39 13.62
C ASP A 97 -6.00 2.67 12.15
N ARG A 98 -7.08 2.82 11.36
CA ARG A 98 -6.96 3.15 9.93
C ARG A 98 -6.32 4.52 9.70
N LEU A 99 -6.56 5.49 10.57
CA LEU A 99 -5.88 6.79 10.54
C LEU A 99 -4.39 6.61 10.81
N LEU A 100 -4.02 5.86 11.83
CA LEU A 100 -2.61 5.57 12.14
C LEU A 100 -1.91 4.85 10.98
N HIS A 101 -2.54 3.82 10.40
CA HIS A 101 -2.00 3.13 9.22
C HIS A 101 -1.76 4.12 8.06
N HIS A 102 -2.68 5.08 7.87
CA HIS A 102 -2.53 6.10 6.83
C HIS A 102 -1.38 7.08 7.13
N ALA A 103 -1.22 7.48 8.39
CA ALA A 103 -0.11 8.34 8.83
C ALA A 103 1.26 7.68 8.64
N ILE A 104 1.37 6.38 8.95
CA ILE A 104 2.56 5.57 8.68
C ILE A 104 2.83 5.48 7.18
N TYR A 105 1.81 5.11 6.39
CA TYR A 105 1.92 5.00 4.94
C TYR A 105 2.41 6.29 4.30
N ARG A 106 1.90 7.42 4.74
CA ARG A 106 2.22 8.75 4.22
C ARG A 106 3.72 9.07 4.31
N ILE A 107 4.36 8.67 5.40
CA ILE A 107 5.81 8.90 5.64
C ILE A 107 6.66 7.83 4.93
N LEU A 108 6.22 6.56 4.95
CA LEU A 108 7.02 5.46 4.43
C LEU A 108 6.93 5.32 2.91
N TYR A 109 5.75 5.58 2.32
CA TYR A 109 5.51 5.32 0.91
C TYR A 109 6.50 6.04 -0.04
N PRO A 110 6.81 7.35 0.11
CA PRO A 110 7.73 8.06 -0.80
C PRO A 110 9.14 7.46 -0.82
N TYR A 111 9.56 6.88 0.30
CA TYR A 111 10.86 6.23 0.41
C TYR A 111 10.84 4.84 -0.25
N PHE A 112 9.86 4.00 0.08
CA PHE A 112 9.78 2.64 -0.45
C PHE A 112 9.39 2.60 -1.92
N ASP A 113 8.56 3.53 -2.40
CA ASP A 113 8.17 3.59 -3.81
C ASP A 113 9.38 3.72 -4.74
N LYS A 114 10.41 4.45 -4.32
CA LYS A 114 11.67 4.58 -5.07
C LYS A 114 12.50 3.29 -5.08
N LYS A 115 12.27 2.38 -4.12
CA LYS A 115 13.00 1.11 -3.98
C LYS A 115 12.34 -0.05 -4.70
N PHE A 116 11.06 0.04 -4.98
CA PHE A 116 10.37 -1.02 -5.71
C PHE A 116 10.93 -1.16 -7.13
N ILE A 117 10.95 -2.40 -7.62
CA ILE A 117 11.29 -2.67 -9.02
C ILE A 117 10.34 -1.91 -9.94
N HIS A 118 10.83 -1.56 -11.15
CA HIS A 118 10.04 -0.78 -12.10
C HIS A 118 8.70 -1.44 -12.40
N ASP A 119 8.66 -2.74 -12.57
CA ASP A 119 7.48 -3.50 -12.98
C ASP A 119 6.61 -4.00 -11.80
N SER A 120 6.70 -3.34 -10.63
CA SER A 120 5.74 -3.46 -9.53
C SER A 120 4.58 -2.49 -9.76
N TYR A 121 3.33 -2.98 -9.81
CA TYR A 121 2.16 -2.18 -10.22
C TYR A 121 1.06 -2.10 -9.16
N SER A 122 1.00 -3.03 -8.21
CA SER A 122 -0.06 -3.06 -7.20
C SER A 122 0.10 -1.93 -6.18
N CYS A 123 -1.00 -1.24 -5.89
CA CYS A 123 -1.08 -0.20 -4.85
C CYS A 123 -0.06 0.95 -4.97
N ARG A 124 0.46 1.22 -6.16
CA ARG A 124 1.41 2.30 -6.42
C ARG A 124 0.76 3.47 -7.16
N ILE A 125 1.12 4.70 -6.76
CA ILE A 125 0.68 5.93 -7.42
C ILE A 125 1.20 5.94 -8.87
N ASN A 126 0.36 6.33 -9.82
CA ASN A 126 0.67 6.36 -11.26
C ASN A 126 1.03 5.01 -11.89
N LYS A 127 0.76 3.90 -11.22
CA LYS A 127 0.86 2.53 -11.73
C LYS A 127 -0.53 1.94 -11.99
N GLY A 128 -0.84 0.77 -11.52
CA GLY A 128 -2.17 0.15 -11.60
C GLY A 128 -2.31 -0.86 -12.73
N THR A 129 -3.48 -1.51 -12.77
CA THR A 129 -3.75 -2.68 -13.61
C THR A 129 -3.58 -2.41 -15.10
N HIS A 130 -4.09 -1.29 -15.62
CA HIS A 130 -3.96 -0.98 -17.05
C HIS A 130 -2.51 -0.83 -17.51
N LYS A 131 -1.67 -0.15 -16.69
CA LYS A 131 -0.24 -0.03 -17.02
C LYS A 131 0.48 -1.37 -16.93
N ALA A 132 0.09 -2.23 -15.97
CA ALA A 132 0.62 -3.59 -15.86
C ALA A 132 0.30 -4.43 -17.10
N ILE A 133 -0.95 -4.38 -17.59
CA ILE A 133 -1.39 -5.10 -18.79
C ILE A 133 -0.64 -4.59 -20.02
N ASN A 134 -0.53 -3.29 -20.22
CA ASN A 134 0.22 -2.73 -21.34
C ASN A 134 1.68 -3.16 -21.29
N ARG A 135 2.31 -3.10 -20.13
CA ARG A 135 3.70 -3.55 -19.96
C ARG A 135 3.89 -5.04 -20.25
N LEU A 136 2.95 -5.87 -19.79
CA LEU A 136 2.95 -7.30 -20.10
C LEU A 136 2.82 -7.53 -21.62
N ARG A 137 1.96 -6.78 -22.29
CA ARG A 137 1.82 -6.83 -23.76
C ARG A 137 3.13 -6.47 -24.46
N ASP A 138 3.83 -5.44 -24.01
CA ASP A 138 5.14 -5.06 -24.56
C ASP A 138 6.16 -6.20 -24.41
N PHE A 139 6.19 -6.89 -23.25
CA PHE A 139 7.03 -8.06 -23.06
C PHE A 139 6.64 -9.21 -24.02
N TYR A 140 5.35 -9.46 -24.23
CA TYR A 140 4.92 -10.47 -25.19
C TYR A 140 5.41 -10.15 -26.60
N TYR A 141 5.28 -8.92 -27.07
CA TYR A 141 5.79 -8.51 -28.38
C TYR A 141 7.29 -8.72 -28.51
N GLN A 142 8.05 -8.34 -27.49
CA GLN A 142 9.51 -8.47 -27.49
C GLN A 142 9.96 -9.95 -27.50
N VAL A 143 9.41 -10.76 -26.58
CA VAL A 143 9.82 -12.17 -26.44
C VAL A 143 9.35 -13.03 -27.61
N SER A 144 8.11 -12.83 -28.08
CA SER A 144 7.56 -13.55 -29.22
C SER A 144 8.02 -13.04 -30.58
N LYS A 145 8.83 -12.00 -30.62
CA LYS A 145 9.24 -11.32 -31.86
C LYS A 145 8.01 -11.00 -32.74
N ASN A 146 7.13 -10.15 -32.20
CA ASN A 146 5.86 -9.78 -32.83
C ASN A 146 4.95 -10.99 -33.15
N HIS A 147 4.83 -11.91 -32.17
CA HIS A 147 4.00 -13.13 -32.28
C HIS A 147 4.47 -14.18 -33.31
N THR A 148 5.72 -14.10 -33.75
CA THR A 148 6.31 -15.11 -34.65
C THR A 148 6.89 -16.31 -33.92
N LYS A 149 7.14 -16.20 -32.58
CA LYS A 149 7.69 -17.25 -31.75
C LYS A 149 6.83 -17.54 -30.53
N THR A 150 6.80 -18.79 -30.12
CA THR A 150 6.16 -19.20 -28.86
C THR A 150 6.87 -18.55 -27.68
N CYS A 151 6.10 -18.02 -26.72
CA CYS A 151 6.60 -17.53 -25.43
C CYS A 151 5.84 -18.21 -24.30
N TYR A 152 6.53 -18.37 -23.17
CA TYR A 152 5.99 -18.98 -21.95
C TYR A 152 5.90 -17.96 -20.84
N VAL A 153 4.84 -18.05 -20.03
CA VAL A 153 4.59 -17.18 -18.88
C VAL A 153 4.53 -18.02 -17.63
N LEU A 154 5.43 -17.75 -16.68
CA LEU A 154 5.36 -18.32 -15.35
C LEU A 154 4.50 -17.41 -14.45
N LYS A 155 3.38 -17.96 -13.95
CA LYS A 155 2.54 -17.29 -12.96
C LYS A 155 2.80 -17.90 -11.59
N CYS A 156 3.31 -17.09 -10.66
CA CYS A 156 3.55 -17.49 -9.28
C CYS A 156 2.63 -16.70 -8.34
N ASP A 157 2.18 -17.35 -7.26
CA ASP A 157 1.40 -16.73 -6.19
C ASP A 157 1.74 -17.41 -4.85
N ILE A 158 1.69 -16.65 -3.76
CA ILE A 158 1.95 -17.16 -2.42
C ILE A 158 0.61 -17.56 -1.78
N ARG A 159 0.44 -18.85 -1.56
CA ARG A 159 -0.77 -19.38 -0.93
C ARG A 159 -0.90 -18.85 0.50
N LYS A 160 -2.07 -18.27 0.82
CA LYS A 160 -2.40 -17.75 2.16
C LYS A 160 -1.32 -16.81 2.71
N PHE A 161 -0.85 -15.86 1.90
CA PHE A 161 0.23 -14.94 2.26
C PHE A 161 0.09 -14.39 3.68
N PHE A 162 -1.03 -13.76 4.03
CA PHE A 162 -1.24 -13.15 5.35
C PHE A 162 -1.36 -14.15 6.52
N ALA A 163 -1.56 -15.42 6.25
CA ALA A 163 -1.63 -16.45 7.28
C ALA A 163 -0.27 -17.14 7.51
N ASN A 164 0.72 -16.85 6.65
CA ASN A 164 2.03 -17.49 6.66
C ASN A 164 3.18 -16.49 6.90
N ILE A 165 2.86 -15.25 7.33
CA ILE A 165 3.82 -14.22 7.73
C ILE A 165 3.93 -14.18 9.25
#